data_408a63d19dc7ee8a2ca2cf660ffc1aa2
#
_entry.id   408a63d19dc7ee8a2ca2cf660ffc1aa2
#
_cell.length_a   1.000
_cell.length_b   1.000
_cell.length_c   1.000
_cell.angle_alpha   90.00
_cell.angle_beta   90.00
_cell.angle_gamma   90.00
#
_symmetry.space_group_name_H-M   'P 1'
#
loop_
_entity.id
_entity.type
_entity.pdbx_description
1 polymer ?
#
loop_
_entity_poly.entity_id
_entity_poly.type
_entity_poly.pdbx_seq_one_letter_code
_entity_poly.pdbx_strand_id
1 'polypeptide(L)'
;MSQIRQISKAIRSTATLWILTAFIYPFFMLLCGQILFPFQANASLITNSQGTVIGSALIGQPFAGEQYFWSRPSTTNYSTADPKNDQAGILKTGVSGASNLAPSNPALLERIQGKDDSDPSKKIVGDLTRLQNSGVQATADLVYTSASSLDPHITLEGAKAQIARVAQARGVETNQLETLIIQNIDGRFLGIFGEPGVNVLKLNLALDVLKPAS
;
A
#
# COMPACT_ATOMS: atom_id res chain seq x y z
N MET A 1 26.97 -40.12 -37.93
CA MET A 1 26.77 -38.73 -38.44
C MET A 1 25.40 -38.12 -38.12
N SER A 2 24.34 -38.90 -37.92
CA SER A 2 23.02 -38.36 -37.63
C SER A 2 22.87 -37.73 -36.22
N GLN A 3 23.43 -38.33 -35.18
CA GLN A 3 23.32 -37.86 -33.80
C GLN A 3 24.04 -36.51 -33.59
N ILE A 4 25.24 -36.31 -34.10
CA ILE A 4 25.98 -35.04 -34.01
C ILE A 4 25.20 -33.91 -34.68
N ARG A 5 24.56 -34.20 -35.81
CA ARG A 5 23.73 -33.23 -36.53
C ARG A 5 22.46 -32.87 -35.73
N GLN A 6 21.88 -33.82 -35.01
CA GLN A 6 20.73 -33.58 -34.12
C GLN A 6 21.13 -32.76 -32.89
N ILE A 7 22.27 -33.08 -32.26
CA ILE A 7 22.79 -32.32 -31.12
C ILE A 7 23.09 -30.87 -31.56
N SER A 8 23.76 -30.67 -32.70
CA SER A 8 23.99 -29.32 -33.21
C SER A 8 22.71 -28.53 -33.46
N LYS A 9 21.68 -29.16 -34.04
CA LYS A 9 20.36 -28.53 -34.21
C LYS A 9 19.72 -28.17 -32.89
N ALA A 10 19.75 -29.09 -31.89
CA ALA A 10 19.21 -28.86 -30.58
C ALA A 10 19.90 -27.68 -29.88
N ILE A 11 21.22 -27.64 -29.87
CA ILE A 11 22.01 -26.52 -29.29
C ILE A 11 21.64 -25.19 -29.96
N ARG A 12 21.59 -25.17 -31.29
CA ARG A 12 21.27 -23.93 -32.04
C ARG A 12 19.83 -23.48 -31.74
N SER A 13 18.84 -24.39 -31.72
CA SER A 13 17.45 -24.06 -31.36
C SER A 13 17.33 -23.54 -29.94
N THR A 14 17.97 -24.22 -28.96
CA THR A 14 17.98 -23.79 -27.56
C THR A 14 18.65 -22.42 -27.42
N ALA A 15 19.82 -22.19 -28.05
CA ALA A 15 20.48 -20.90 -27.99
C ALA A 15 19.64 -19.78 -28.63
N THR A 16 18.99 -20.05 -29.78
CA THR A 16 18.11 -19.08 -30.43
C THR A 16 16.92 -18.74 -29.56
N LEU A 17 16.22 -19.74 -29.02
CA LEU A 17 15.09 -19.53 -28.13
C LEU A 17 15.50 -18.80 -26.85
N TRP A 18 16.66 -19.15 -26.30
CA TRP A 18 17.19 -18.47 -25.12
C TRP A 18 17.47 -16.98 -25.41
N ILE A 19 18.12 -16.66 -26.53
CA ILE A 19 18.33 -15.26 -26.94
C ILE A 19 17.00 -14.52 -27.10
N LEU A 20 16.02 -15.12 -27.75
CA LEU A 20 14.71 -14.51 -27.95
C LEU A 20 13.98 -14.25 -26.62
N THR A 21 13.97 -15.22 -25.71
CA THR A 21 13.22 -15.12 -24.45
C THR A 21 13.95 -14.39 -23.34
N ALA A 22 15.27 -14.51 -23.26
CA ALA A 22 16.07 -13.91 -22.18
C ALA A 22 16.59 -12.51 -22.50
N PHE A 23 16.71 -12.15 -23.78
CA PHE A 23 17.22 -10.84 -24.19
C PHE A 23 16.19 -10.05 -25.00
N ILE A 24 15.78 -10.54 -26.16
CA ILE A 24 14.97 -9.75 -27.09
C ILE A 24 13.61 -9.40 -26.44
N TYR A 25 12.91 -10.39 -25.92
CA TYR A 25 11.59 -10.15 -25.31
C TYR A 25 11.63 -9.22 -24.09
N PRO A 26 12.52 -9.40 -23.08
CA PRO A 26 12.57 -8.49 -21.94
C PRO A 26 12.94 -7.06 -22.33
N PHE A 27 13.92 -6.87 -23.21
CA PHE A 27 14.27 -5.52 -23.66
C PHE A 27 13.16 -4.86 -24.47
N PHE A 28 12.45 -5.62 -25.31
CA PHE A 28 11.28 -5.12 -26.02
C PHE A 28 10.18 -4.69 -25.04
N MET A 29 9.89 -5.51 -24.01
CA MET A 29 8.88 -5.17 -22.99
C MET A 29 9.28 -3.94 -22.16
N LEU A 30 10.57 -3.82 -21.80
CA LEU A 30 11.09 -2.62 -21.13
C LEU A 30 10.91 -1.38 -22.00
N LEU A 31 11.22 -1.44 -23.27
CA LEU A 31 11.06 -0.33 -24.21
C LEU A 31 9.58 0.07 -24.33
N CYS A 32 8.71 -0.90 -24.51
CA CYS A 32 7.25 -0.66 -24.53
C CYS A 32 6.77 -0.02 -23.24
N GLY A 33 7.20 -0.51 -22.08
CA GLY A 33 6.84 0.03 -20.78
C GLY A 33 7.28 1.49 -20.62
N GLN A 34 8.52 1.80 -20.99
CA GLN A 34 9.06 3.15 -20.87
C GLN A 34 8.41 4.16 -21.83
N ILE A 35 7.99 3.72 -23.02
CA ILE A 35 7.37 4.60 -24.02
C ILE A 35 5.87 4.79 -23.74
N LEU A 36 5.14 3.70 -23.45
CA LEU A 36 3.69 3.72 -23.33
C LEU A 36 3.20 4.03 -21.90
N PHE A 37 3.98 3.63 -20.89
CA PHE A 37 3.62 3.70 -19.48
C PHE A 37 4.77 4.19 -18.59
N PRO A 38 5.39 5.35 -18.87
CA PRO A 38 6.61 5.81 -18.18
C PRO A 38 6.40 5.97 -16.66
N PHE A 39 5.23 6.43 -16.21
CA PHE A 39 4.92 6.56 -14.78
C PHE A 39 4.92 5.19 -14.07
N GLN A 40 4.20 4.21 -14.63
CA GLN A 40 4.10 2.86 -14.06
C GLN A 40 5.44 2.10 -14.15
N ALA A 41 6.14 2.25 -15.27
CA ALA A 41 7.45 1.61 -15.49
C ALA A 41 8.53 2.13 -14.52
N ASN A 42 8.36 3.34 -13.98
CA ASN A 42 9.25 3.94 -12.99
C ASN A 42 8.66 3.93 -11.57
N ALA A 43 8.00 2.84 -11.20
CA ALA A 43 7.48 2.56 -9.86
C ALA A 43 6.35 3.51 -9.38
N SER A 44 5.68 4.24 -10.27
CA SER A 44 4.57 5.16 -9.94
C SER A 44 4.92 6.11 -8.79
N LEU A 45 6.13 6.68 -8.81
CA LEU A 45 6.65 7.53 -7.76
C LEU A 45 5.82 8.81 -7.61
N ILE A 46 5.53 9.18 -6.37
CA ILE A 46 4.86 10.42 -5.99
C ILE A 46 5.89 11.37 -5.39
N THR A 47 5.88 12.62 -5.87
CA THR A 47 6.77 13.69 -5.38
C THR A 47 5.95 14.78 -4.71
N ASN A 48 6.55 15.44 -3.73
CA ASN A 48 5.98 16.65 -3.13
C ASN A 48 6.21 17.88 -4.05
N SER A 49 5.72 19.04 -3.62
CA SER A 49 5.88 20.32 -4.32
C SER A 49 7.34 20.75 -4.52
N GLN A 50 8.27 20.16 -3.77
CA GLN A 50 9.71 20.42 -3.84
C GLN A 50 10.45 19.44 -4.75
N GLY A 51 9.74 18.51 -5.41
CA GLY A 51 10.32 17.48 -6.27
C GLY A 51 10.94 16.30 -5.51
N THR A 52 10.82 16.24 -4.19
CA THR A 52 11.31 15.11 -3.39
C THR A 52 10.36 13.94 -3.49
N VAL A 53 10.89 12.75 -3.75
CA VAL A 53 10.10 11.51 -3.74
C VAL A 53 9.65 11.21 -2.31
N ILE A 54 8.34 11.06 -2.11
CA ILE A 54 7.71 10.82 -0.82
C ILE A 54 7.08 9.44 -0.70
N GLY A 55 6.92 8.73 -1.81
CA GLY A 55 6.38 7.38 -1.84
C GLY A 55 6.04 6.92 -3.25
N SER A 56 5.31 5.82 -3.32
CA SER A 56 4.75 5.28 -4.55
C SER A 56 3.22 5.19 -4.45
N ALA A 57 2.53 5.43 -5.55
CA ALA A 57 1.08 5.23 -5.63
C ALA A 57 0.64 3.77 -5.42
N LEU A 58 1.59 2.83 -5.53
CA LEU A 58 1.33 1.38 -5.44
C LEU A 58 1.56 0.82 -4.02
N ILE A 59 2.16 1.60 -3.12
CA ILE A 59 2.53 1.13 -1.78
C ILE A 59 1.97 2.12 -0.74
N GLY A 60 1.22 1.61 0.22
CA GLY A 60 0.71 2.38 1.33
C GLY A 60 1.82 2.84 2.29
N GLN A 61 1.44 3.70 3.22
CA GLN A 61 2.33 4.22 4.27
C GLN A 61 1.63 4.19 5.63
N PRO A 62 2.38 4.06 6.73
CA PRO A 62 1.84 4.04 8.08
C PRO A 62 1.52 5.47 8.55
N PHE A 63 0.32 5.95 8.27
CA PHE A 63 -0.17 7.21 8.85
C PHE A 63 -0.75 6.94 10.24
N ALA A 64 -0.22 7.59 11.27
CA ALA A 64 -0.64 7.44 12.66
C ALA A 64 -1.21 8.73 13.27
N GLY A 65 -0.99 9.90 12.66
CA GLY A 65 -1.47 11.18 13.17
C GLY A 65 -2.98 11.34 13.04
N GLU A 66 -3.62 11.99 14.03
CA GLU A 66 -5.06 12.25 14.02
C GLU A 66 -5.51 13.15 12.86
N GLN A 67 -4.62 14.00 12.36
CA GLN A 67 -4.85 14.91 11.24
C GLN A 67 -4.79 14.24 9.86
N TYR A 68 -4.49 12.94 9.78
CA TYR A 68 -4.38 12.18 8.54
C TYR A 68 -5.39 11.05 8.46
N PHE A 69 -5.80 10.69 7.26
CA PHE A 69 -6.52 9.44 7.02
C PHE A 69 -5.58 8.26 7.29
N TRP A 70 -6.03 7.33 8.10
CA TRP A 70 -5.27 6.13 8.42
C TRP A 70 -5.42 5.09 7.32
N SER A 71 -4.30 4.44 7.04
CA SER A 71 -4.24 3.27 6.14
C SER A 71 -4.74 2.00 6.85
N ARG A 72 -4.87 0.93 6.10
CA ARG A 72 -5.13 -0.41 6.63
C ARG A 72 -4.03 -0.83 7.62
N PRO A 73 -4.30 -1.70 8.59
CA PRO A 73 -3.24 -2.32 9.37
C PRO A 73 -2.25 -3.09 8.47
N SER A 74 -0.97 -3.03 8.78
CA SER A 74 0.09 -3.71 8.03
C SER A 74 0.95 -4.55 8.97
N THR A 75 1.24 -5.80 8.60
CA THR A 75 2.13 -6.70 9.34
C THR A 75 3.60 -6.43 9.07
N THR A 76 3.92 -5.74 7.99
CA THR A 76 5.28 -5.42 7.54
C THR A 76 5.59 -3.93 7.66
N ASN A 77 4.72 -3.16 8.35
CA ASN A 77 4.81 -1.71 8.43
C ASN A 77 5.01 -1.05 7.04
N TYR A 78 4.28 -1.54 6.02
CA TYR A 78 4.39 -1.09 4.62
C TYR A 78 5.80 -1.18 4.04
N SER A 79 6.61 -2.09 4.56
CA SER A 79 8.02 -2.24 4.12
C SER A 79 8.86 -0.98 4.31
N THR A 80 8.45 -0.10 5.24
CA THR A 80 9.19 1.13 5.56
C THR A 80 10.41 0.81 6.41
N ALA A 81 11.53 1.49 6.16
CA ALA A 81 12.70 1.40 7.00
C ALA A 81 12.42 1.94 8.41
N ASP A 82 12.89 1.22 9.43
CA ASP A 82 12.90 1.68 10.79
C ASP A 82 14.35 1.88 11.25
N PRO A 83 14.88 3.12 11.21
CA PRO A 83 16.28 3.39 11.53
C PRO A 83 16.69 2.97 12.94
N LYS A 84 15.73 2.81 13.88
CA LYS A 84 16.02 2.41 15.26
C LYS A 84 16.25 0.90 15.37
N ASN A 85 15.57 0.09 14.55
CA ASN A 85 15.63 -1.36 14.61
C ASN A 85 16.34 -2.00 13.42
N ASP A 86 16.56 -1.24 12.36
CA ASP A 86 17.21 -1.67 11.14
C ASP A 86 18.08 -0.54 10.59
N GLN A 87 19.28 -0.40 11.14
CA GLN A 87 20.23 0.65 10.74
C GLN A 87 20.64 0.57 9.27
N ALA A 88 20.61 -0.61 8.68
CA ALA A 88 20.94 -0.80 7.26
C ALA A 88 19.71 -0.64 6.33
N GLY A 89 18.48 -0.64 6.88
CA GLY A 89 17.24 -0.53 6.11
C GLY A 89 16.95 -1.72 5.17
N ILE A 90 17.73 -2.79 5.28
CA ILE A 90 17.72 -3.91 4.32
C ILE A 90 16.71 -4.99 4.75
N LEU A 91 16.56 -5.22 6.05
CA LEU A 91 15.79 -6.34 6.58
C LEU A 91 14.28 -6.10 6.56
N LYS A 92 13.84 -4.84 6.49
CA LYS A 92 12.42 -4.47 6.54
C LYS A 92 11.90 -3.79 5.28
N THR A 93 12.77 -3.42 4.36
CA THR A 93 12.39 -2.91 3.04
C THR A 93 12.25 -4.05 2.03
N GLY A 94 11.31 -3.91 1.08
CA GLY A 94 11.07 -4.92 0.05
C GLY A 94 10.35 -6.18 0.56
N VAL A 95 9.76 -6.14 1.76
CA VAL A 95 9.01 -7.25 2.34
C VAL A 95 7.51 -7.07 2.07
N SER A 96 6.86 -8.13 1.60
CA SER A 96 5.42 -8.21 1.43
C SER A 96 4.92 -9.51 2.06
N GLY A 97 3.83 -9.46 2.82
CA GLY A 97 3.29 -10.66 3.44
C GLY A 97 2.05 -10.40 4.29
N ALA A 98 1.12 -11.34 4.24
CA ALA A 98 -0.08 -11.33 5.07
C ALA A 98 0.22 -11.77 6.50
N SER A 99 -0.71 -11.50 7.42
CA SER A 99 -0.64 -12.02 8.79
C SER A 99 -0.74 -13.55 8.86
N ASN A 100 -1.40 -14.18 7.87
CA ASN A 100 -1.68 -15.62 7.79
C ASN A 100 -2.33 -16.21 9.08
N LEU A 101 -2.99 -15.36 9.88
CA LEU A 101 -3.67 -15.76 11.10
C LEU A 101 -5.05 -16.31 10.75
N ALA A 102 -5.30 -17.57 11.14
CA ALA A 102 -6.63 -18.17 11.02
C ALA A 102 -7.64 -17.46 11.96
N PRO A 103 -8.94 -17.47 11.65
CA PRO A 103 -9.97 -16.88 12.51
C PRO A 103 -9.98 -17.44 13.94
N SER A 104 -9.53 -18.67 14.14
CA SER A 104 -9.40 -19.33 15.44
C SER A 104 -8.09 -19.04 16.18
N ASN A 105 -7.17 -18.29 15.55
CA ASN A 105 -5.88 -18.00 16.17
C ASN A 105 -6.02 -16.88 17.20
N PRO A 106 -5.66 -17.09 18.49
CA PRO A 106 -5.75 -16.06 19.53
C PRO A 106 -5.00 -14.77 19.20
N ALA A 107 -3.87 -14.85 18.48
CA ALA A 107 -3.10 -13.69 18.09
C ALA A 107 -3.87 -12.73 17.15
N LEU A 108 -4.82 -13.24 16.36
CA LEU A 108 -5.71 -12.40 15.57
C LEU A 108 -6.64 -11.58 16.46
N LEU A 109 -7.19 -12.23 17.48
CA LEU A 109 -8.09 -11.57 18.42
C LEU A 109 -7.35 -10.51 19.25
N GLU A 110 -6.13 -10.83 19.74
CA GLU A 110 -5.27 -9.89 20.45
C GLU A 110 -4.91 -8.67 19.59
N ARG A 111 -4.63 -8.87 18.30
CA ARG A 111 -4.37 -7.76 17.37
C ARG A 111 -5.60 -6.88 17.16
N ILE A 112 -6.79 -7.47 17.05
CA ILE A 112 -8.04 -6.73 16.79
C ILE A 112 -8.54 -6.02 18.05
N GLN A 113 -8.66 -6.74 19.15
CA GLN A 113 -9.27 -6.23 20.38
C GLN A 113 -8.26 -5.58 21.33
N GLY A 114 -6.99 -5.92 21.19
CA GLY A 114 -5.94 -5.57 22.12
C GLY A 114 -5.73 -6.64 23.19
N LYS A 115 -4.65 -6.46 23.92
CA LYS A 115 -4.30 -7.28 25.07
C LYS A 115 -3.74 -6.40 26.16
N ASP A 116 -4.36 -6.45 27.32
CA ASP A 116 -3.80 -5.86 28.52
C ASP A 116 -2.74 -6.80 29.11
N ASP A 117 -1.58 -6.25 29.46
CA ASP A 117 -0.52 -6.93 30.16
C ASP A 117 0.02 -6.04 31.28
N SER A 118 0.44 -6.64 32.38
CA SER A 118 1.09 -5.92 33.49
C SER A 118 2.42 -5.31 33.07
N ASP A 119 3.07 -5.89 32.05
CA ASP A 119 4.27 -5.36 31.42
C ASP A 119 3.86 -4.47 30.24
N PRO A 120 4.12 -3.14 30.32
CA PRO A 120 3.75 -2.20 29.24
C PRO A 120 4.34 -2.56 27.87
N SER A 121 5.47 -3.27 27.85
CA SER A 121 6.11 -3.70 26.58
C SER A 121 5.35 -4.81 25.87
N LYS A 122 4.48 -5.52 26.59
CA LYS A 122 3.64 -6.61 26.07
C LYS A 122 2.18 -6.20 25.83
N LYS A 123 1.83 -4.99 26.25
CA LYS A 123 0.50 -4.44 26.01
C LYS A 123 0.29 -4.20 24.51
N ILE A 124 -0.80 -4.73 23.97
CA ILE A 124 -1.19 -4.54 22.57
C ILE A 124 -2.43 -3.65 22.56
N VAL A 125 -2.33 -2.50 21.87
CA VAL A 125 -3.49 -1.69 21.55
C VAL A 125 -4.13 -2.28 20.28
N GLY A 126 -5.34 -2.83 20.42
CA GLY A 126 -6.03 -3.45 19.30
C GLY A 126 -6.48 -2.43 18.25
N ASP A 127 -6.55 -2.86 16.99
CA ASP A 127 -7.01 -2.01 15.90
C ASP A 127 -8.43 -1.48 16.14
N LEU A 128 -9.35 -2.33 16.63
CA LEU A 128 -10.71 -1.95 17.00
C LEU A 128 -10.72 -0.93 18.14
N THR A 129 -9.95 -1.17 19.19
CA THR A 129 -9.84 -0.28 20.35
C THR A 129 -9.30 1.09 19.93
N ARG A 130 -8.30 1.13 19.04
CA ARG A 130 -7.76 2.37 18.48
C ARG A 130 -8.83 3.18 17.74
N LEU A 131 -9.60 2.53 16.87
CA LEU A 131 -10.69 3.18 16.13
C LEU A 131 -11.77 3.73 17.05
N GLN A 132 -12.21 2.93 18.04
CA GLN A 132 -13.22 3.33 19.03
C GLN A 132 -12.77 4.53 19.86
N ASN A 133 -11.53 4.53 20.35
CA ASN A 133 -10.97 5.64 21.13
C ASN A 133 -10.89 6.95 20.33
N SER A 134 -10.76 6.87 19.01
CA SER A 134 -10.73 8.03 18.12
C SER A 134 -12.09 8.36 17.49
N GLY A 135 -13.18 7.73 17.96
CA GLY A 135 -14.53 7.97 17.45
C GLY A 135 -14.75 7.53 15.99
N VAL A 136 -13.92 6.63 15.48
CA VAL A 136 -13.99 6.13 14.10
C VAL A 136 -14.80 4.84 14.06
N GLN A 137 -15.82 4.79 13.21
CA GLN A 137 -16.57 3.56 12.98
C GLN A 137 -15.64 2.51 12.34
N ALA A 138 -15.59 1.32 12.94
CA ALA A 138 -14.78 0.24 12.45
C ALA A 138 -15.32 -0.32 11.13
N THR A 139 -14.48 -0.33 10.10
CA THR A 139 -14.73 -1.02 8.83
C THR A 139 -13.73 -2.17 8.68
N ALA A 140 -14.03 -3.14 7.82
CA ALA A 140 -13.19 -4.32 7.67
C ALA A 140 -11.75 -3.97 7.25
N ASP A 141 -11.58 -3.00 6.39
CA ASP A 141 -10.28 -2.55 5.89
C ASP A 141 -9.48 -1.72 6.90
N LEU A 142 -10.12 -1.12 7.91
CA LEU A 142 -9.43 -0.44 9.00
C LEU A 142 -9.07 -1.37 10.17
N VAL A 143 -9.60 -2.61 10.18
CA VAL A 143 -9.36 -3.62 11.22
C VAL A 143 -8.50 -4.77 10.70
N TYR A 144 -8.68 -5.20 9.46
CA TYR A 144 -7.97 -6.35 8.90
C TYR A 144 -6.84 -5.91 7.96
N THR A 145 -5.69 -6.59 8.11
CA THR A 145 -4.54 -6.40 7.21
C THR A 145 -4.89 -6.81 5.78
N SER A 146 -4.24 -6.18 4.80
CA SER A 146 -4.28 -6.68 3.43
C SER A 146 -3.44 -7.94 3.27
N ALA A 147 -3.66 -8.70 2.19
CA ALA A 147 -2.87 -9.89 1.88
C ALA A 147 -1.39 -9.58 1.57
N SER A 148 -1.10 -8.40 1.05
CA SER A 148 0.27 -7.94 0.78
C SER A 148 0.89 -7.19 1.96
N SER A 149 0.09 -6.63 2.86
CA SER A 149 0.47 -5.61 3.86
C SER A 149 1.05 -4.33 3.26
N LEU A 150 0.89 -4.12 1.94
CA LEU A 150 1.38 -2.97 1.19
C LEU A 150 0.27 -2.19 0.49
N ASP A 151 -0.99 -2.65 0.56
CA ASP A 151 -2.13 -2.06 -0.13
C ASP A 151 -2.32 -0.58 0.23
N PRO A 152 -2.20 0.35 -0.73
CA PRO A 152 -2.35 1.77 -0.47
C PRO A 152 -3.81 2.23 -0.33
N HIS A 153 -4.78 1.34 -0.58
CA HIS A 153 -6.19 1.70 -0.64
C HIS A 153 -6.96 1.31 0.61
N ILE A 154 -7.94 2.15 0.93
CA ILE A 154 -9.06 1.84 1.83
C ILE A 154 -10.36 1.97 1.04
N THR A 155 -11.44 1.38 1.58
CA THR A 155 -12.77 1.53 1.00
C THR A 155 -13.27 2.96 1.13
N LEU A 156 -14.24 3.35 0.29
CA LEU A 156 -14.92 4.64 0.44
C LEU A 156 -15.60 4.76 1.81
N GLU A 157 -16.14 3.65 2.34
CA GLU A 157 -16.73 3.57 3.67
C GLU A 157 -15.68 3.83 4.75
N GLY A 158 -14.51 3.16 4.69
CA GLY A 158 -13.40 3.36 5.60
C GLY A 158 -12.82 4.78 5.56
N ALA A 159 -12.81 5.43 4.38
CA ALA A 159 -12.43 6.83 4.27
C ALA A 159 -13.48 7.75 4.94
N LYS A 160 -14.76 7.56 4.64
CA LYS A 160 -15.86 8.36 5.22
C LYS A 160 -15.95 8.24 6.74
N ALA A 161 -15.72 7.05 7.28
CA ALA A 161 -15.73 6.81 8.73
C ALA A 161 -14.70 7.68 9.49
N GLN A 162 -13.65 8.15 8.81
CA GLN A 162 -12.59 8.97 9.41
C GLN A 162 -12.80 10.48 9.27
N ILE A 163 -13.82 10.94 8.51
CA ILE A 163 -14.02 12.37 8.20
C ILE A 163 -14.12 13.21 9.45
N ALA A 164 -14.96 12.82 10.42
CA ALA A 164 -15.22 13.61 11.63
C ALA A 164 -13.91 13.86 12.42
N ARG A 165 -13.11 12.82 12.60
CA ARG A 165 -11.82 12.89 13.29
C ARG A 165 -10.84 13.83 12.57
N VAL A 166 -10.67 13.65 11.25
CA VAL A 166 -9.74 14.47 10.45
C VAL A 166 -10.21 15.91 10.38
N ALA A 167 -11.51 16.16 10.20
CA ALA A 167 -12.09 17.51 10.19
C ALA A 167 -11.81 18.24 11.50
N GLN A 168 -12.04 17.58 12.63
CA GLN A 168 -11.77 18.14 13.95
C GLN A 168 -10.29 18.43 14.16
N ALA A 169 -9.41 17.48 13.78
CA ALA A 169 -7.97 17.63 13.99
C ALA A 169 -7.33 18.74 13.11
N ARG A 170 -7.92 19.02 11.95
CA ARG A 170 -7.41 20.01 11.00
C ARG A 170 -8.16 21.35 11.00
N GLY A 171 -9.33 21.40 11.65
CA GLY A 171 -10.18 22.59 11.60
C GLY A 171 -10.73 22.87 10.18
N VAL A 172 -11.09 21.82 9.43
CA VAL A 172 -11.66 21.91 8.09
C VAL A 172 -13.09 21.40 8.08
N GLU A 173 -13.88 21.86 7.12
CA GLU A 173 -15.28 21.44 6.98
C GLU A 173 -15.39 19.99 6.45
N THR A 174 -16.35 19.23 6.95
CA THR A 174 -16.56 17.82 6.55
C THR A 174 -16.87 17.67 5.06
N ASN A 175 -17.62 18.62 4.47
CA ASN A 175 -17.95 18.65 3.05
C ASN A 175 -16.70 18.80 2.14
N GLN A 176 -15.70 19.54 2.60
CA GLN A 176 -14.42 19.66 1.89
C GLN A 176 -13.69 18.31 1.86
N LEU A 177 -13.70 17.58 2.98
CA LEU A 177 -13.10 16.25 3.06
C LEU A 177 -13.87 15.22 2.21
N GLU A 178 -15.20 15.27 2.18
CA GLU A 178 -16.00 14.40 1.32
C GLU A 178 -15.64 14.61 -0.16
N THR A 179 -15.55 15.88 -0.59
CA THR A 179 -15.14 16.22 -1.95
C THR A 179 -13.73 15.71 -2.24
N LEU A 180 -12.80 15.87 -1.29
CA LEU A 180 -11.42 15.43 -1.43
C LEU A 180 -11.33 13.91 -1.57
N ILE A 181 -12.10 13.16 -0.77
CA ILE A 181 -12.18 11.70 -0.87
C ILE A 181 -12.66 11.28 -2.26
N ILE A 182 -13.74 11.87 -2.76
CA ILE A 182 -14.31 11.53 -4.08
C ILE A 182 -13.30 11.78 -5.20
N GLN A 183 -12.51 12.85 -5.11
CA GLN A 183 -11.48 13.20 -6.11
C GLN A 183 -10.28 12.23 -6.09
N ASN A 184 -10.08 11.49 -4.99
CA ASN A 184 -8.98 10.55 -4.82
C ASN A 184 -9.41 9.07 -4.85
N ILE A 185 -10.59 8.78 -5.44
CA ILE A 185 -11.03 7.41 -5.71
C ILE A 185 -10.32 6.91 -6.96
N ASP A 186 -9.55 5.84 -6.81
CA ASP A 186 -9.09 5.04 -7.94
C ASP A 186 -10.23 4.09 -8.36
N GLY A 187 -10.78 4.30 -9.55
CA GLY A 187 -11.91 3.52 -10.09
C GLY A 187 -11.51 2.12 -10.56
N ARG A 188 -12.48 1.36 -11.06
CA ARG A 188 -12.24 0.05 -11.67
C ARG A 188 -11.40 0.18 -12.92
N PHE A 189 -10.41 -0.69 -13.07
CA PHE A 189 -9.62 -0.75 -14.31
C PHE A 189 -10.53 -1.14 -15.50
N LEU A 190 -10.49 -0.33 -16.57
CA LEU A 190 -11.40 -0.41 -17.73
C LEU A 190 -12.89 -0.37 -17.36
N GLY A 191 -13.26 0.12 -16.18
CA GLY A 191 -14.63 0.17 -15.68
C GLY A 191 -15.22 -1.20 -15.24
N ILE A 192 -14.44 -2.28 -15.34
CA ILE A 192 -14.91 -3.66 -15.12
C ILE A 192 -14.12 -4.36 -14.01
N PHE A 193 -12.79 -4.22 -14.00
CA PHE A 193 -11.90 -5.00 -13.14
C PHE A 193 -11.55 -4.28 -11.84
N GLY A 194 -11.56 -5.01 -10.72
CA GLY A 194 -11.24 -4.52 -9.39
C GLY A 194 -12.42 -3.85 -8.69
N GLU A 195 -12.18 -3.41 -7.47
CA GLU A 195 -13.12 -2.60 -6.68
C GLU A 195 -12.60 -1.17 -6.55
N PRO A 196 -13.48 -0.16 -6.54
CA PRO A 196 -13.07 1.22 -6.29
C PRO A 196 -12.44 1.35 -4.90
N GLY A 197 -11.34 2.07 -4.80
CA GLY A 197 -10.65 2.32 -3.54
C GLY A 197 -10.12 3.73 -3.45
N VAL A 198 -9.91 4.22 -2.24
CA VAL A 198 -9.32 5.53 -1.96
C VAL A 198 -7.85 5.34 -1.64
N ASN A 199 -6.97 5.91 -2.44
CA ASN A 199 -5.53 5.86 -2.19
C ASN A 199 -5.16 6.82 -1.06
N VAL A 200 -4.78 6.26 0.10
CA VAL A 200 -4.55 7.04 1.32
C VAL A 200 -3.38 8.00 1.20
N LEU A 201 -2.31 7.61 0.50
CA LEU A 201 -1.16 8.50 0.28
C LEU A 201 -1.55 9.72 -0.55
N LYS A 202 -2.23 9.50 -1.69
CA LYS A 202 -2.71 10.59 -2.54
C LYS A 202 -3.69 11.51 -1.79
N LEU A 203 -4.62 10.90 -1.03
CA LEU A 203 -5.60 11.63 -0.23
C LEU A 203 -4.93 12.51 0.83
N ASN A 204 -3.97 11.99 1.58
CA ASN A 204 -3.26 12.75 2.61
C ASN A 204 -2.38 13.86 2.01
N LEU A 205 -1.80 13.66 0.84
CA LEU A 205 -1.09 14.72 0.13
C LEU A 205 -2.03 15.83 -0.35
N ALA A 206 -3.18 15.47 -0.90
CA ALA A 206 -4.19 16.46 -1.26
C ALA A 206 -4.72 17.20 -0.04
N LEU A 207 -4.85 16.51 1.09
CA LEU A 207 -5.21 17.10 2.38
C LEU A 207 -4.18 18.10 2.89
N ASP A 208 -2.88 17.88 2.68
CA ASP A 208 -1.83 18.81 3.10
C ASP A 208 -1.83 20.13 2.30
N VAL A 209 -2.42 20.14 1.13
CA VAL A 209 -2.61 21.35 0.31
C VAL A 209 -3.90 22.12 0.68
N LEU A 210 -4.84 21.45 1.38
CA LEU A 210 -6.09 22.05 1.81
C LEU A 210 -5.83 23.10 2.90
N LYS A 211 -6.32 24.31 2.69
CA LYS A 211 -6.22 25.37 3.71
C LYS A 211 -7.31 25.17 4.76
N PRO A 212 -7.01 25.47 6.05
CA PRO A 212 -8.03 25.51 7.08
C PRO A 212 -9.17 26.48 6.68
N ALA A 213 -10.39 26.19 7.13
CA ALA A 213 -11.51 27.11 6.98
C ALA A 213 -11.16 28.43 7.71
N SER A 214 -11.24 29.55 7.01
CA SER A 214 -10.99 30.90 7.55
C SER A 214 -12.19 31.39 8.37
#